data_e31b9483ecc5e85da5ac0c32080abe48
#
_entry.id   e31b9483ecc5e85da5ac0c32080abe48
#
_cell.length_a   1.000
_cell.length_b   1.000
_cell.length_c   1.000
_cell.angle_alpha   90.00
_cell.angle_beta   90.00
_cell.angle_gamma   90.00
#
_symmetry.space_group_name_H-M   'P 1'
#
loop_
_entity.id
_entity.type
_entity.pdbx_description
1 polymer ?
#
loop_
_entity_poly.entity_id
_entity_poly.type
_entity_poly.pdbx_seq_one_letter_code
_entity_poly.pdbx_strand_id
1 'polypeptide(L)'
;MRKWIAAAAVLLFSTMGTGEAFAETWQYQAAEQSGPGTKESGWQYQEDDGTFAPEGWITDQGRWYYIGADGFMKTGWIELQGIWYYLEDSGAMVCGTTRVIDGTEYTFDDNGAMVEGPGVTPAAGSWNGMTFTSPRLGYQVTVPEGFVPLESYMDLYVDDTMTLDLSVAAPDMTVSMVVVTYDQMDEEFKGMDAGQLAAVMGQGLGGYDEYMQIGAVEMVTLGGREYAKLPVIYTGLLNQDLYFRWSGESIMMIEIVYDPYRKDMADGIIRSIR
;
A
#
# COMPACT_ATOMS: atom_id res chain seq x y z
N MET A 1 19.04 -33.14 -15.85
CA MET A 1 20.24 -32.84 -15.07
C MET A 1 19.96 -31.77 -14.01
N ARG A 2 18.93 -31.94 -13.16
CA ARG A 2 18.59 -31.01 -12.08
C ARG A 2 18.30 -31.72 -10.74
N LYS A 3 18.79 -32.95 -10.55
CA LYS A 3 18.51 -33.76 -9.34
C LYS A 3 19.73 -34.03 -8.44
N TRP A 4 20.84 -33.34 -8.62
CA TRP A 4 22.09 -33.70 -7.93
C TRP A 4 22.67 -32.62 -7.00
N ILE A 5 21.97 -31.51 -6.74
CA ILE A 5 22.48 -30.44 -5.84
C ILE A 5 21.89 -30.54 -4.44
N ALA A 6 20.82 -31.29 -4.22
CA ALA A 6 20.18 -31.45 -2.88
C ALA A 6 20.78 -32.55 -1.98
N ALA A 7 21.77 -33.31 -2.46
CA ALA A 7 22.30 -34.49 -1.74
C ALA A 7 23.65 -34.29 -1.04
N ALA A 8 24.25 -33.08 -1.11
CA ALA A 8 25.62 -32.88 -0.60
C ALA A 8 25.71 -32.15 0.77
N ALA A 9 24.58 -31.75 1.38
CA ALA A 9 24.57 -31.02 2.66
C ALA A 9 24.17 -31.86 3.89
N VAL A 10 23.98 -33.19 3.77
CA VAL A 10 23.43 -34.05 4.86
C VAL A 10 24.48 -34.87 5.61
N LEU A 11 25.76 -34.75 5.32
CA LEU A 11 26.77 -35.57 6.00
C LEU A 11 27.90 -34.73 6.58
N LEU A 12 27.69 -34.08 7.72
CA LEU A 12 28.73 -33.72 8.70
C LEU A 12 28.05 -33.03 9.91
N PHE A 13 27.45 -33.77 10.80
CA PHE A 13 27.40 -33.39 12.23
C PHE A 13 26.78 -34.55 13.04
N SER A 14 27.60 -35.56 13.26
CA SER A 14 27.46 -36.39 14.44
C SER A 14 28.80 -36.40 15.10
N THR A 15 29.04 -35.60 16.13
CA THR A 15 29.73 -35.90 17.37
C THR A 15 30.00 -34.64 18.20
N MET A 16 29.58 -34.71 19.44
CA MET A 16 30.11 -34.13 20.67
C MET A 16 29.81 -32.68 21.03
N GLY A 17 29.12 -32.61 22.17
CA GLY A 17 28.77 -31.43 22.92
C GLY A 17 29.93 -30.61 23.42
N THR A 18 29.65 -29.37 23.51
CA THR A 18 29.95 -28.35 24.53
C THR A 18 29.33 -27.08 23.99
N GLY A 19 28.55 -26.37 24.81
CA GLY A 19 27.70 -25.24 24.48
C GLY A 19 28.24 -24.28 23.42
N GLU A 20 27.95 -24.58 22.18
CA GLU A 20 28.17 -23.65 21.07
C GLU A 20 26.88 -22.85 20.90
N ALA A 21 27.01 -21.51 20.86
CA ALA A 21 25.95 -20.63 20.43
C ALA A 21 25.58 -21.06 19.00
N PHE A 22 24.34 -21.51 18.80
CA PHE A 22 23.83 -21.78 17.47
C PHE A 22 23.72 -20.44 16.76
N ALA A 23 24.36 -20.31 15.62
CA ALA A 23 24.16 -19.16 14.75
C ALA A 23 22.80 -19.31 14.06
N GLU A 24 22.05 -18.22 13.95
CA GLU A 24 20.80 -18.15 13.15
C GLU A 24 21.06 -18.74 11.76
N THR A 25 20.29 -19.77 11.36
CA THR A 25 20.54 -20.43 10.07
C THR A 25 19.34 -21.22 9.55
N TRP A 26 19.30 -21.39 8.23
CA TRP A 26 18.33 -22.22 7.55
C TRP A 26 18.66 -23.71 7.66
N GLN A 27 17.65 -24.49 8.07
CA GLN A 27 17.72 -25.95 8.17
C GLN A 27 16.70 -26.59 7.23
N TYR A 28 17.14 -27.49 6.36
CA TYR A 28 16.23 -28.25 5.51
C TYR A 28 15.77 -29.54 6.22
N GLN A 29 14.47 -29.68 6.41
CA GLN A 29 13.86 -30.90 6.92
C GLN A 29 13.35 -31.75 5.76
N ALA A 30 13.89 -32.96 5.60
CA ALA A 30 13.41 -33.92 4.62
C ALA A 30 12.13 -34.61 5.12
N ALA A 31 11.19 -34.93 4.21
CA ALA A 31 10.01 -35.71 4.54
C ALA A 31 10.43 -37.09 5.11
N GLU A 32 10.03 -37.40 6.34
CA GLU A 32 10.19 -38.74 6.88
C GLU A 32 9.05 -39.65 6.40
N GLN A 33 9.38 -40.65 5.61
CA GLN A 33 8.45 -41.72 5.20
C GLN A 33 8.28 -42.70 6.34
N SER A 34 7.39 -42.48 7.29
CA SER A 34 7.02 -43.49 8.29
C SER A 34 5.65 -43.22 8.90
N GLY A 35 4.59 -43.78 8.33
CA GLY A 35 3.27 -43.89 8.99
C GLY A 35 2.21 -42.90 8.48
N PRO A 36 0.95 -43.02 8.95
CA PRO A 36 -0.15 -42.14 8.55
C PRO A 36 0.04 -40.76 9.17
N GLY A 37 0.55 -39.85 8.35
CA GLY A 37 0.90 -38.46 8.69
C GLY A 37 2.27 -38.14 8.09
N THR A 38 2.32 -37.93 6.78
CA THR A 38 3.54 -37.44 6.09
C THR A 38 3.92 -36.10 6.66
N LYS A 39 5.07 -35.98 7.33
CA LYS A 39 5.69 -34.70 7.62
C LYS A 39 6.08 -34.06 6.30
N GLU A 40 5.65 -32.85 6.08
CA GLU A 40 6.06 -32.06 4.93
C GLU A 40 7.57 -31.80 4.98
N SER A 41 8.21 -31.64 3.82
CA SER A 41 9.61 -31.26 3.73
C SER A 41 9.72 -29.78 3.42
N GLY A 42 10.70 -29.10 3.99
CA GLY A 42 10.87 -27.67 3.75
C GLY A 42 12.03 -27.07 4.52
N TRP A 43 12.23 -25.78 4.32
CA TRP A 43 13.21 -25.01 5.07
C TRP A 43 12.58 -24.45 6.34
N GLN A 44 13.31 -24.57 7.46
CA GLN A 44 12.98 -23.95 8.74
C GLN A 44 14.13 -23.01 9.13
N TYR A 45 13.82 -21.93 9.84
CA TYR A 45 14.83 -21.01 10.35
C TYR A 45 15.11 -21.32 11.82
N GLN A 46 16.36 -21.60 12.14
CA GLN A 46 16.79 -21.87 13.50
C GLN A 46 17.40 -20.60 14.10
N GLU A 47 16.84 -20.19 15.24
CA GLU A 47 17.27 -19.05 16.04
C GLU A 47 18.58 -19.37 16.80
N ASP A 48 19.26 -18.34 17.31
CA ASP A 48 20.50 -18.46 18.08
C ASP A 48 20.40 -19.35 19.34
N ASP A 49 19.18 -19.50 19.90
CA ASP A 49 18.92 -20.35 21.07
C ASP A 49 18.67 -21.81 20.68
N GLY A 50 18.73 -22.15 19.40
CA GLY A 50 18.50 -23.49 18.87
C GLY A 50 17.03 -23.84 18.65
N THR A 51 16.07 -22.95 18.96
CA THR A 51 14.67 -23.14 18.63
C THR A 51 14.40 -22.79 17.16
N PHE A 52 13.28 -23.28 16.61
CA PHE A 52 12.85 -22.86 15.27
C PHE A 52 11.93 -21.66 15.35
N ALA A 53 12.09 -20.74 14.38
CA ALA A 53 11.26 -19.55 14.29
C ALA A 53 9.77 -19.93 14.21
N PRO A 54 8.90 -19.24 14.99
CA PRO A 54 7.47 -19.44 14.91
C PRO A 54 6.88 -18.89 13.61
N GLU A 55 5.60 -19.12 13.36
CA GLU A 55 4.88 -18.47 12.28
C GLU A 55 5.08 -16.96 12.29
N GLY A 56 5.45 -16.39 11.15
CA GLY A 56 5.65 -14.95 10.99
C GLY A 56 6.75 -14.55 10.02
N TRP A 57 6.97 -13.26 9.94
CA TRP A 57 8.05 -12.68 9.16
C TRP A 57 9.38 -12.78 9.89
N ILE A 58 10.41 -13.17 9.17
CA ILE A 58 11.81 -13.15 9.62
C ILE A 58 12.68 -12.39 8.63
N THR A 59 13.81 -11.86 9.10
CA THR A 59 14.82 -11.23 8.25
C THR A 59 16.10 -12.03 8.30
N ASP A 60 16.68 -12.31 7.13
CA ASP A 60 18.00 -12.87 7.00
C ASP A 60 18.76 -12.17 5.89
N GLN A 61 19.99 -11.71 6.16
CA GLN A 61 20.86 -10.99 5.24
C GLN A 61 20.18 -9.81 4.52
N GLY A 62 19.27 -9.10 5.24
CA GLY A 62 18.55 -7.93 4.73
C GLY A 62 17.40 -8.27 3.79
N ARG A 63 16.97 -9.52 3.74
CA ARG A 63 15.78 -9.97 3.00
C ARG A 63 14.72 -10.48 3.96
N TRP A 64 13.45 -10.35 3.57
CA TRP A 64 12.32 -10.86 4.31
C TRP A 64 11.91 -12.23 3.81
N TYR A 65 11.53 -13.10 4.75
CA TYR A 65 11.01 -14.46 4.53
C TYR A 65 9.79 -14.67 5.43
N TYR A 66 8.91 -15.57 5.06
CA TYR A 66 7.75 -15.92 5.88
C TYR A 66 7.75 -17.39 6.28
N ILE A 67 7.63 -17.66 7.58
CA ILE A 67 7.43 -18.99 8.15
C ILE A 67 5.93 -19.18 8.31
N GLY A 68 5.37 -20.24 7.73
CA GLY A 68 3.95 -20.57 7.87
C GLY A 68 3.62 -21.27 9.18
N ALA A 69 2.32 -21.46 9.46
CA ALA A 69 1.82 -22.17 10.62
C ALA A 69 2.32 -23.63 10.74
N ASP A 70 2.79 -24.21 9.64
CA ASP A 70 3.45 -25.53 9.58
C ASP A 70 4.91 -25.51 10.01
N GLY A 71 5.46 -24.32 10.32
CA GLY A 71 6.85 -24.09 10.71
C GLY A 71 7.84 -24.07 9.55
N PHE A 72 7.37 -24.03 8.28
CA PHE A 72 8.25 -24.03 7.12
C PHE A 72 8.19 -22.69 6.37
N MET A 73 9.34 -22.34 5.76
CA MET A 73 9.48 -21.22 4.85
C MET A 73 8.47 -21.32 3.70
N LYS A 74 7.75 -20.25 3.44
CA LYS A 74 6.81 -20.16 2.32
C LYS A 74 7.49 -19.65 1.06
N THR A 75 6.94 -20.04 -0.09
CA THR A 75 7.29 -19.56 -1.43
C THR A 75 6.01 -19.34 -2.24
N GLY A 76 6.08 -18.55 -3.29
CA GLY A 76 4.93 -18.18 -4.10
C GLY A 76 4.05 -17.14 -3.42
N TRP A 77 2.77 -17.12 -3.79
CA TRP A 77 1.79 -16.18 -3.27
C TRP A 77 1.36 -16.53 -1.85
N ILE A 78 1.34 -15.53 -0.97
CA ILE A 78 0.74 -15.62 0.37
C ILE A 78 -0.19 -14.43 0.59
N GLU A 79 -1.28 -14.65 1.30
CA GLU A 79 -2.22 -13.61 1.72
C GLU A 79 -2.20 -13.49 3.25
N LEU A 80 -1.89 -12.31 3.75
CA LEU A 80 -1.88 -12.01 5.18
C LEU A 80 -2.76 -10.81 5.45
N GLN A 81 -3.85 -11.00 6.17
CA GLN A 81 -4.81 -9.94 6.54
C GLN A 81 -5.34 -9.16 5.32
N GLY A 82 -5.58 -9.85 4.20
CA GLY A 82 -6.07 -9.24 2.97
C GLY A 82 -5.00 -8.60 2.09
N ILE A 83 -3.74 -8.67 2.47
CA ILE A 83 -2.60 -8.15 1.69
C ILE A 83 -1.87 -9.32 1.05
N TRP A 84 -1.63 -9.23 -0.27
CA TRP A 84 -0.89 -10.22 -1.02
C TRP A 84 0.59 -9.89 -1.08
N TYR A 85 1.42 -10.93 -0.87
CA TYR A 85 2.87 -10.90 -0.99
C TYR A 85 3.32 -12.01 -1.93
N TYR A 86 4.45 -11.84 -2.56
CA TYR A 86 5.07 -12.89 -3.35
C TYR A 86 6.48 -13.21 -2.85
N LEU A 87 6.69 -14.50 -2.58
CA LEU A 87 7.97 -15.02 -2.13
C LEU A 87 8.60 -15.81 -3.29
N GLU A 88 9.81 -15.45 -3.69
CA GLU A 88 10.55 -16.16 -4.74
C GLU A 88 10.77 -17.65 -4.36
N ASP A 89 11.22 -18.47 -5.29
CA ASP A 89 11.58 -19.87 -5.01
C ASP A 89 12.65 -20.00 -3.92
N SER A 90 13.46 -18.95 -3.73
CA SER A 90 14.43 -18.81 -2.63
C SER A 90 13.77 -18.54 -1.28
N GLY A 91 12.47 -18.26 -1.23
CA GLY A 91 11.73 -17.76 -0.07
C GLY A 91 11.82 -16.26 0.15
N ALA A 92 12.71 -15.55 -0.56
CA ALA A 92 12.86 -14.11 -0.38
C ALA A 92 11.65 -13.33 -0.91
N MET A 93 11.14 -12.40 -0.10
CA MET A 93 10.01 -11.55 -0.46
C MET A 93 10.39 -10.57 -1.57
N VAL A 94 9.53 -10.45 -2.57
CA VAL A 94 9.63 -9.41 -3.60
C VAL A 94 9.11 -8.09 -3.03
N CYS A 95 9.89 -7.01 -3.16
CA CYS A 95 9.49 -5.67 -2.70
C CYS A 95 10.10 -4.57 -3.58
N GLY A 96 9.47 -3.38 -3.58
CA GLY A 96 9.96 -2.18 -4.26
C GLY A 96 10.14 -2.34 -5.77
N THR A 97 9.38 -3.22 -6.43
CA THR A 97 9.60 -3.54 -7.85
C THR A 97 8.35 -4.10 -8.52
N THR A 98 8.35 -4.06 -9.85
CA THR A 98 7.40 -4.77 -10.68
C THR A 98 7.97 -6.12 -11.13
N ARG A 99 7.17 -7.20 -11.10
CA ARG A 99 7.56 -8.56 -11.50
C ARG A 99 6.53 -9.18 -12.43
N VAL A 100 7.01 -9.93 -13.41
CA VAL A 100 6.16 -10.82 -14.22
C VAL A 100 6.15 -12.19 -13.56
N ILE A 101 4.96 -12.63 -13.10
CA ILE A 101 4.73 -13.92 -12.46
C ILE A 101 3.67 -14.66 -13.30
N ASP A 102 4.01 -15.85 -13.78
CA ASP A 102 3.14 -16.66 -14.66
C ASP A 102 2.59 -15.90 -15.89
N GLY A 103 3.41 -14.98 -16.43
CA GLY A 103 3.06 -14.19 -17.62
C GLY A 103 2.25 -12.93 -17.32
N THR A 104 1.98 -12.63 -16.06
CA THR A 104 1.24 -11.46 -15.60
C THR A 104 2.14 -10.52 -14.81
N GLU A 105 2.02 -9.23 -15.06
CA GLU A 105 2.77 -8.20 -14.36
C GLU A 105 2.09 -7.81 -13.03
N TYR A 106 2.90 -7.74 -11.96
CA TYR A 106 2.48 -7.34 -10.61
C TYR A 106 3.47 -6.33 -10.04
N THR A 107 2.96 -5.31 -9.37
CA THR A 107 3.79 -4.29 -8.69
C THR A 107 3.70 -4.47 -7.18
N PHE A 108 4.87 -4.41 -6.52
CA PHE A 108 5.02 -4.54 -5.07
C PHE A 108 5.64 -3.26 -4.50
N ASP A 109 5.10 -2.78 -3.40
CA ASP A 109 5.67 -1.64 -2.67
C ASP A 109 6.96 -2.01 -1.93
N ASP A 110 7.59 -1.03 -1.27
CA ASP A 110 8.85 -1.22 -0.52
C ASP A 110 8.70 -2.20 0.67
N ASN A 111 7.46 -2.43 1.15
CA ASN A 111 7.15 -3.37 2.22
C ASN A 111 6.75 -4.76 1.67
N GLY A 112 6.77 -4.93 0.35
CA GLY A 112 6.43 -6.17 -0.32
C GLY A 112 4.94 -6.39 -0.53
N ALA A 113 4.08 -5.46 -0.15
CA ALA A 113 2.65 -5.55 -0.43
C ALA A 113 2.41 -5.38 -1.94
N MET A 114 1.62 -6.29 -2.54
CA MET A 114 1.23 -6.16 -3.92
C MET A 114 0.22 -5.01 -4.06
N VAL A 115 0.53 -4.04 -4.91
CA VAL A 115 -0.26 -2.83 -5.13
C VAL A 115 -0.95 -2.81 -6.49
N GLU A 116 -0.49 -3.61 -7.46
CA GLU A 116 -1.11 -3.75 -8.78
C GLU A 116 -1.00 -5.19 -9.30
N GLY A 117 -2.09 -5.69 -9.94
CA GLY A 117 -2.13 -7.00 -10.58
C GLY A 117 -3.58 -7.45 -10.88
N PRO A 118 -3.82 -8.36 -11.86
CA PRO A 118 -5.16 -8.82 -12.20
C PRO A 118 -5.83 -9.59 -11.04
N GLY A 119 -7.06 -9.24 -10.74
CA GLY A 119 -7.90 -9.93 -9.75
C GLY A 119 -7.60 -9.61 -8.30
N VAL A 120 -6.81 -8.57 -8.05
CA VAL A 120 -6.54 -8.08 -6.71
C VAL A 120 -7.32 -6.80 -6.49
N THR A 121 -8.20 -6.84 -5.52
CA THR A 121 -8.65 -5.61 -4.88
C THR A 121 -7.44 -5.09 -4.10
N PRO A 122 -6.87 -3.94 -4.47
CA PRO A 122 -5.75 -3.37 -3.72
C PRO A 122 -6.09 -3.32 -2.23
N ALA A 123 -5.13 -3.62 -1.38
CA ALA A 123 -5.35 -3.60 0.05
C ALA A 123 -5.99 -2.27 0.47
N ALA A 124 -7.07 -2.36 1.23
CA ALA A 124 -7.69 -1.18 1.80
C ALA A 124 -6.64 -0.42 2.63
N GLY A 125 -6.69 0.90 2.58
CA GLY A 125 -5.81 1.73 3.38
C GLY A 125 -5.91 1.41 4.87
N SER A 126 -4.84 1.62 5.60
CA SER A 126 -4.75 1.28 7.04
C SER A 126 -4.22 2.44 7.87
N TRP A 127 -4.65 2.46 9.13
CA TRP A 127 -4.23 3.46 10.11
C TRP A 127 -3.16 2.92 11.06
N ASN A 128 -2.10 3.71 11.25
CA ASN A 128 -1.14 3.55 12.34
C ASN A 128 -1.08 4.86 13.14
N GLY A 129 -1.77 4.91 14.29
CA GLY A 129 -2.01 6.16 15.01
C GLY A 129 -2.80 7.14 14.13
N MET A 130 -2.25 8.34 13.93
CA MET A 130 -2.85 9.39 13.10
C MET A 130 -2.33 9.40 11.65
N THR A 131 -1.60 8.37 11.23
CA THR A 131 -1.10 8.22 9.87
C THR A 131 -1.89 7.15 9.12
N PHE A 132 -2.49 7.54 8.02
CA PHE A 132 -3.13 6.65 7.07
C PHE A 132 -2.14 6.29 5.96
N THR A 133 -2.10 5.02 5.59
CA THR A 133 -1.30 4.51 4.47
C THR A 133 -2.23 3.87 3.46
N SER A 134 -2.13 4.28 2.21
CA SER A 134 -2.81 3.65 1.08
C SER A 134 -1.78 2.91 0.23
N PRO A 135 -1.70 1.58 0.34
CA PRO A 135 -0.86 0.77 -0.56
C PRO A 135 -1.32 0.88 -2.02
N ARG A 136 -2.64 0.89 -2.23
CA ARG A 136 -3.25 0.99 -3.56
C ARG A 136 -2.83 2.23 -4.34
N LEU A 137 -2.78 3.38 -3.68
CA LEU A 137 -2.44 4.67 -4.30
C LEU A 137 -1.02 5.13 -3.98
N GLY A 138 -0.30 4.33 -3.15
CA GLY A 138 1.09 4.55 -2.81
C GLY A 138 1.33 5.87 -2.09
N TYR A 139 0.47 6.29 -1.16
CA TYR A 139 0.69 7.49 -0.37
C TYR A 139 0.46 7.22 1.12
N GLN A 140 1.04 8.10 1.94
CA GLN A 140 0.75 8.21 3.37
C GLN A 140 0.34 9.64 3.67
N VAL A 141 -0.56 9.81 4.62
CA VAL A 141 -0.95 11.13 5.13
C VAL A 141 -1.11 11.08 6.64
N THR A 142 -0.63 12.11 7.34
CA THR A 142 -0.82 12.25 8.78
C THR A 142 -1.81 13.38 9.06
N VAL A 143 -2.86 13.06 9.79
CA VAL A 143 -3.86 14.04 10.23
C VAL A 143 -3.64 14.41 11.69
N PRO A 144 -4.09 15.59 12.14
CA PRO A 144 -4.01 15.99 13.55
C PRO A 144 -4.79 15.04 14.48
N GLU A 145 -4.39 14.99 15.75
CA GLU A 145 -5.13 14.26 16.78
C GLU A 145 -6.59 14.74 16.87
N GLY A 146 -7.52 13.80 17.03
CA GLY A 146 -8.95 14.06 17.11
C GLY A 146 -9.69 13.99 15.78
N PHE A 147 -9.01 13.88 14.64
CA PHE A 147 -9.68 13.62 13.38
C PHE A 147 -10.38 12.25 13.42
N VAL A 148 -11.57 12.18 12.83
CA VAL A 148 -12.40 10.98 12.79
C VAL A 148 -12.73 10.58 11.34
N PRO A 149 -12.85 9.28 11.05
CA PRO A 149 -13.38 8.83 9.76
C PRO A 149 -14.81 9.34 9.55
N LEU A 150 -15.12 9.77 8.32
CA LEU A 150 -16.46 10.18 7.90
C LEU A 150 -17.16 9.02 7.19
N GLU A 151 -17.64 8.02 7.92
CA GLU A 151 -18.31 6.85 7.34
C GLU A 151 -19.61 7.20 6.61
N SER A 152 -20.36 8.21 7.09
CA SER A 152 -21.67 8.59 6.54
C SER A 152 -21.61 9.51 5.31
N TYR A 153 -20.44 10.05 4.95
CA TYR A 153 -20.25 10.81 3.71
C TYR A 153 -20.02 9.90 2.50
N MET A 154 -19.76 8.63 2.75
CA MET A 154 -19.42 7.61 1.77
C MET A 154 -20.54 7.31 0.79
N ASP A 155 -21.79 7.26 1.29
CA ASP A 155 -22.96 6.87 0.50
C ASP A 155 -23.45 7.97 -0.46
N LEU A 156 -22.96 9.21 -0.31
CA LEU A 156 -23.46 10.36 -1.07
C LEU A 156 -22.63 10.69 -2.32
N TYR A 157 -21.39 10.22 -2.41
CA TYR A 157 -20.45 10.64 -3.47
C TYR A 157 -19.78 9.49 -4.21
N VAL A 158 -20.00 8.24 -3.83
CA VAL A 158 -19.39 7.08 -4.47
C VAL A 158 -20.41 6.39 -5.36
N ASP A 159 -20.20 6.43 -6.67
CA ASP A 159 -20.92 5.63 -7.65
C ASP A 159 -20.02 4.50 -8.19
N ASP A 160 -20.54 3.74 -9.16
CA ASP A 160 -19.80 2.61 -9.76
C ASP A 160 -18.51 3.05 -10.52
N THR A 161 -18.29 4.36 -10.69
CA THR A 161 -17.13 4.93 -11.39
C THR A 161 -16.05 5.46 -10.45
N MET A 162 -16.37 5.55 -9.15
CA MET A 162 -15.49 6.13 -8.12
C MET A 162 -15.19 5.12 -7.02
N THR A 163 -13.95 5.08 -6.57
CA THR A 163 -13.54 4.33 -5.39
C THR A 163 -13.03 5.28 -4.32
N LEU A 164 -13.63 5.24 -3.14
CA LEU A 164 -13.17 6.00 -1.99
C LEU A 164 -11.99 5.29 -1.33
N ASP A 165 -10.94 6.05 -1.01
CA ASP A 165 -9.74 5.55 -0.35
C ASP A 165 -9.62 6.08 1.09
N LEU A 166 -9.93 7.36 1.29
CA LEU A 166 -9.89 8.01 2.60
C LEU A 166 -10.98 9.08 2.72
N SER A 167 -11.63 9.12 3.88
CA SER A 167 -12.51 10.25 4.27
C SER A 167 -12.37 10.52 5.75
N VAL A 168 -11.93 11.72 6.12
CA VAL A 168 -11.69 12.14 7.51
C VAL A 168 -12.05 13.60 7.72
N ALA A 169 -12.44 13.96 8.92
CA ALA A 169 -12.65 15.35 9.30
C ALA A 169 -12.25 15.67 10.75
N ALA A 170 -11.99 16.94 11.00
CA ALA A 170 -11.95 17.47 12.35
C ALA A 170 -13.32 17.32 13.03
N PRO A 171 -13.38 17.13 14.36
CA PRO A 171 -14.66 16.95 15.09
C PRO A 171 -15.65 18.11 14.92
N ASP A 172 -15.14 19.32 14.71
CA ASP A 172 -15.94 20.52 14.45
C ASP A 172 -16.26 20.78 12.98
N MET A 173 -15.89 19.83 12.10
CA MET A 173 -16.08 19.88 10.65
C MET A 173 -15.43 21.09 9.96
N THR A 174 -14.53 21.79 10.63
CA THR A 174 -13.84 22.96 10.05
C THR A 174 -12.74 22.62 9.06
N VAL A 175 -12.27 21.37 9.06
CA VAL A 175 -11.37 20.80 8.08
C VAL A 175 -11.80 19.37 7.78
N SER A 176 -11.93 19.02 6.50
CA SER A 176 -12.14 17.64 6.05
C SER A 176 -11.24 17.32 4.87
N MET A 177 -10.90 16.04 4.72
CA MET A 177 -10.11 15.52 3.60
C MET A 177 -10.76 14.27 3.06
N VAL A 178 -10.87 14.20 1.74
CA VAL A 178 -11.35 13.02 1.02
C VAL A 178 -10.32 12.65 -0.04
N VAL A 179 -10.09 11.36 -0.23
CA VAL A 179 -9.28 10.84 -1.33
C VAL A 179 -10.11 9.80 -2.09
N VAL A 180 -10.29 10.03 -3.36
CA VAL A 180 -11.03 9.14 -4.26
C VAL A 180 -10.22 8.85 -5.51
N THR A 181 -10.56 7.74 -6.19
CA THR A 181 -10.13 7.51 -7.57
C THR A 181 -11.36 7.44 -8.47
N TYR A 182 -11.18 7.96 -9.68
CA TYR A 182 -12.09 7.75 -10.80
C TYR A 182 -11.49 6.64 -11.65
N ASP A 183 -12.13 5.46 -11.61
CA ASP A 183 -11.60 4.23 -12.22
C ASP A 183 -12.12 4.03 -13.66
N GLN A 184 -13.17 4.75 -14.05
CA GLN A 184 -13.72 4.77 -15.40
C GLN A 184 -13.75 6.20 -15.92
N MET A 185 -12.76 6.55 -16.74
CA MET A 185 -12.68 7.86 -17.37
C MET A 185 -13.24 7.81 -18.80
N ASP A 186 -14.04 8.80 -19.16
CA ASP A 186 -14.49 8.99 -20.53
C ASP A 186 -13.29 9.15 -21.48
N GLU A 187 -13.43 8.66 -22.70
CA GLU A 187 -12.38 8.68 -23.73
C GLU A 187 -11.83 10.08 -23.99
N GLU A 188 -12.64 11.14 -23.76
CA GLU A 188 -12.22 12.53 -23.96
C GLU A 188 -11.14 12.99 -22.97
N PHE A 189 -11.03 12.36 -21.79
CA PHE A 189 -10.03 12.68 -20.75
C PHE A 189 -8.76 11.85 -20.89
N LYS A 190 -8.81 10.75 -21.64
CA LYS A 190 -7.65 9.91 -21.88
C LYS A 190 -6.57 10.67 -22.64
N GLY A 191 -5.36 10.66 -22.12
CA GLY A 191 -4.21 11.37 -22.68
C GLY A 191 -4.05 12.80 -22.25
N MET A 192 -4.93 13.35 -21.42
CA MET A 192 -4.70 14.63 -20.75
C MET A 192 -3.67 14.45 -19.63
N ASP A 193 -2.81 15.44 -19.44
CA ASP A 193 -2.03 15.53 -18.20
C ASP A 193 -2.91 15.99 -17.03
N ALA A 194 -2.39 15.87 -15.79
CA ALA A 194 -3.15 16.25 -14.60
C ALA A 194 -3.56 17.74 -14.59
N GLY A 195 -2.73 18.62 -15.15
CA GLY A 195 -3.03 20.06 -15.26
C GLY A 195 -4.16 20.34 -16.22
N GLN A 196 -4.18 19.68 -17.39
CA GLN A 196 -5.25 19.78 -18.37
C GLN A 196 -6.57 19.29 -17.79
N LEU A 197 -6.54 18.13 -17.09
CA LEU A 197 -7.72 17.61 -16.43
C LEU A 197 -8.26 18.57 -15.37
N ALA A 198 -7.40 19.08 -14.48
CA ALA A 198 -7.79 20.04 -13.45
C ALA A 198 -8.42 21.31 -14.06
N ALA A 199 -7.89 21.76 -15.20
CA ALA A 199 -8.45 22.92 -15.91
C ALA A 199 -9.85 22.65 -16.47
N VAL A 200 -10.09 21.46 -17.03
CA VAL A 200 -11.42 21.07 -17.54
C VAL A 200 -12.41 20.93 -16.38
N MET A 201 -12.00 20.29 -15.28
CA MET A 201 -12.83 20.22 -14.07
C MET A 201 -13.19 21.61 -13.53
N GLY A 202 -12.21 22.53 -13.48
CA GLY A 202 -12.46 23.91 -13.06
C GLY A 202 -13.46 24.65 -13.95
N GLN A 203 -13.41 24.43 -15.26
CA GLN A 203 -14.41 25.01 -16.19
C GLN A 203 -15.80 24.45 -15.95
N GLY A 204 -15.91 23.15 -15.68
CA GLY A 204 -17.18 22.51 -15.32
C GLY A 204 -17.77 23.07 -14.02
N LEU A 205 -16.95 23.28 -13.01
CA LEU A 205 -17.37 23.83 -11.70
C LEU A 205 -17.81 25.30 -11.82
N GLY A 206 -17.08 26.12 -12.59
CA GLY A 206 -17.29 27.57 -12.67
C GLY A 206 -18.66 28.05 -13.24
N GLY A 207 -19.51 27.13 -13.70
CA GLY A 207 -20.86 27.42 -14.19
C GLY A 207 -21.98 27.24 -13.17
N TYR A 208 -21.70 26.72 -11.96
CA TYR A 208 -22.74 26.25 -11.04
C TYR A 208 -23.10 27.24 -9.91
N ASP A 209 -22.23 28.15 -9.50
CA ASP A 209 -22.50 29.03 -8.37
C ASP A 209 -21.85 30.41 -8.51
N GLU A 210 -22.63 31.49 -8.33
CA GLU A 210 -22.16 32.87 -8.36
C GLU A 210 -21.21 33.21 -7.17
N TYR A 211 -21.25 32.43 -6.10
CA TYR A 211 -20.39 32.61 -4.91
C TYR A 211 -19.09 31.82 -5.00
N MET A 212 -18.91 31.00 -6.04
CA MET A 212 -17.72 30.17 -6.22
C MET A 212 -16.71 30.84 -7.14
N GLN A 213 -15.48 30.94 -6.68
CA GLN A 213 -14.34 31.41 -7.44
C GLN A 213 -13.36 30.26 -7.69
N ILE A 214 -13.09 29.98 -8.95
CA ILE A 214 -12.11 28.98 -9.37
C ILE A 214 -10.76 29.65 -9.54
N GLY A 215 -9.75 29.18 -8.82
CA GLY A 215 -8.38 29.66 -8.95
C GLY A 215 -7.66 29.11 -10.18
N ALA A 216 -6.44 29.58 -10.39
CA ALA A 216 -5.57 29.02 -11.43
C ALA A 216 -5.06 27.64 -11.02
N VAL A 217 -4.91 26.75 -12.02
CA VAL A 217 -4.25 25.46 -11.81
C VAL A 217 -2.76 25.68 -11.53
N GLU A 218 -2.25 25.06 -10.49
CA GLU A 218 -0.85 25.09 -10.07
C GLU A 218 -0.28 23.68 -10.03
N MET A 219 0.94 23.46 -10.54
CA MET A 219 1.63 22.19 -10.37
C MET A 219 2.38 22.20 -9.03
N VAL A 220 2.13 21.20 -8.20
CA VAL A 220 2.73 21.07 -6.87
C VAL A 220 3.32 19.68 -6.67
N THR A 221 4.34 19.57 -5.82
CA THR A 221 4.95 18.27 -5.47
C THR A 221 4.57 17.88 -4.06
N LEU A 222 3.92 16.72 -3.91
CA LEU A 222 3.58 16.12 -2.63
C LEU A 222 4.20 14.72 -2.56
N GLY A 223 4.97 14.44 -1.52
CA GLY A 223 5.63 13.15 -1.35
C GLY A 223 6.53 12.73 -2.52
N GLY A 224 7.15 13.70 -3.20
CA GLY A 224 7.99 13.44 -4.37
C GLY A 224 7.23 13.20 -5.68
N ARG A 225 5.90 13.34 -5.68
CA ARG A 225 5.04 13.17 -6.87
C ARG A 225 4.40 14.48 -7.26
N GLU A 226 4.19 14.70 -8.58
CA GLU A 226 3.54 15.88 -9.11
C GLU A 226 2.02 15.75 -9.08
N TYR A 227 1.35 16.82 -8.64
CA TYR A 227 -0.09 16.98 -8.64
C TYR A 227 -0.47 18.29 -9.28
N ALA A 228 -1.60 18.32 -9.97
CA ALA A 228 -2.24 19.56 -10.37
C ALA A 228 -3.18 20.01 -9.25
N LYS A 229 -2.93 21.16 -8.65
CA LYS A 229 -3.78 21.79 -7.66
C LYS A 229 -4.75 22.74 -8.30
N LEU A 230 -6.05 22.64 -7.96
CA LEU A 230 -7.11 23.56 -8.35
C LEU A 230 -7.75 24.14 -7.09
N PRO A 231 -7.49 25.40 -6.74
CA PRO A 231 -8.18 26.06 -5.63
C PRO A 231 -9.60 26.45 -5.99
N VAL A 232 -10.54 26.21 -5.08
CA VAL A 232 -11.95 26.65 -5.17
C VAL A 232 -12.29 27.42 -3.92
N ILE A 233 -12.79 28.64 -4.07
CA ILE A 233 -13.11 29.54 -2.95
C ILE A 233 -14.60 29.82 -2.96
N TYR A 234 -15.28 29.43 -1.89
CA TYR A 234 -16.67 29.80 -1.63
C TYR A 234 -16.68 31.06 -0.79
N THR A 235 -17.02 32.19 -1.41
CA THR A 235 -16.89 33.51 -0.80
C THR A 235 -17.61 33.62 0.54
N GLY A 236 -16.85 33.83 1.61
CA GLY A 236 -17.37 34.02 2.97
C GLY A 236 -17.79 32.72 3.69
N LEU A 237 -17.52 31.53 3.11
CA LEU A 237 -17.94 30.23 3.66
C LEU A 237 -16.72 29.35 3.92
N LEU A 238 -16.16 28.77 2.88
CA LEU A 238 -15.09 27.79 2.99
C LEU A 238 -14.17 27.85 1.76
N ASN A 239 -13.00 27.24 1.89
CA ASN A 239 -12.08 26.98 0.80
C ASN A 239 -12.01 25.47 0.55
N GLN A 240 -11.75 25.13 -0.69
CA GLN A 240 -11.56 23.76 -1.15
C GLN A 240 -10.35 23.74 -2.08
N ASP A 241 -9.39 22.92 -1.77
CA ASP A 241 -8.26 22.66 -2.66
C ASP A 241 -8.40 21.24 -3.22
N LEU A 242 -8.44 21.11 -4.54
CA LEU A 242 -8.48 19.84 -5.27
C LEU A 242 -7.08 19.55 -5.83
N TYR A 243 -6.60 18.33 -5.62
CA TYR A 243 -5.31 17.88 -6.15
C TYR A 243 -5.54 16.66 -7.03
N PHE A 244 -5.05 16.68 -8.25
CA PHE A 244 -5.22 15.64 -9.25
C PHE A 244 -3.89 15.04 -9.65
N ARG A 245 -3.87 13.72 -9.79
CA ARG A 245 -2.73 12.95 -10.30
C ARG A 245 -3.22 11.68 -10.99
N TRP A 246 -2.54 11.25 -12.04
CA TRP A 246 -2.74 9.91 -12.57
C TRP A 246 -2.13 8.86 -11.65
N SER A 247 -2.85 7.75 -11.47
CA SER A 247 -2.42 6.56 -10.76
C SER A 247 -2.77 5.34 -11.63
N GLY A 248 -1.82 4.88 -12.43
CA GLY A 248 -2.12 3.94 -13.50
C GLY A 248 -3.10 4.53 -14.53
N GLU A 249 -4.21 3.84 -14.78
CA GLU A 249 -5.29 4.28 -15.68
C GLU A 249 -6.37 5.11 -14.96
N SER A 250 -6.32 5.22 -13.63
CA SER A 250 -7.27 5.96 -12.82
C SER A 250 -6.77 7.35 -12.48
N ILE A 251 -7.69 8.30 -12.23
CA ILE A 251 -7.38 9.60 -11.65
C ILE A 251 -7.56 9.54 -10.14
N MET A 252 -6.49 9.80 -9.41
CA MET A 252 -6.56 10.09 -7.98
C MET A 252 -6.87 11.56 -7.77
N MET A 253 -7.91 11.85 -7.00
CA MET A 253 -8.25 13.19 -6.53
C MET A 253 -8.15 13.24 -5.01
N ILE A 254 -7.43 14.24 -4.49
CA ILE A 254 -7.44 14.61 -3.08
C ILE A 254 -8.25 15.89 -2.99
N GLU A 255 -9.28 15.88 -2.18
CA GLU A 255 -10.07 17.04 -1.82
C GLU A 255 -9.78 17.40 -0.36
N ILE A 256 -9.45 18.65 -0.09
CA ILE A 256 -9.39 19.19 1.27
C ILE A 256 -10.26 20.44 1.35
N VAL A 257 -11.26 20.40 2.23
CA VAL A 257 -12.17 21.50 2.50
C VAL A 257 -11.84 22.09 3.86
N TYR A 258 -11.77 23.41 3.96
CA TYR A 258 -11.41 24.05 5.20
C TYR A 258 -12.03 25.45 5.36
N ASP A 259 -12.35 25.81 6.62
CA ASP A 259 -12.63 27.17 7.01
C ASP A 259 -11.39 28.07 6.74
N PRO A 260 -11.52 29.26 6.15
CA PRO A 260 -10.39 30.15 5.87
C PRO A 260 -9.43 30.36 7.06
N TYR A 261 -9.93 30.31 8.29
CA TYR A 261 -9.11 30.44 9.52
C TYR A 261 -8.34 29.15 9.87
N ARG A 262 -8.62 28.03 9.20
CA ARG A 262 -7.97 26.72 9.38
C ARG A 262 -6.98 26.36 8.28
N LYS A 263 -6.64 27.31 7.43
CA LYS A 263 -5.72 27.07 6.31
C LYS A 263 -4.40 26.44 6.73
N ASP A 264 -3.81 26.87 7.86
CA ASP A 264 -2.55 26.31 8.33
C ASP A 264 -2.66 24.82 8.68
N MET A 265 -3.82 24.39 9.23
CA MET A 265 -4.10 22.98 9.52
C MET A 265 -4.25 22.18 8.22
N ALA A 266 -5.03 22.67 7.27
CA ALA A 266 -5.19 22.04 5.95
C ALA A 266 -3.83 21.93 5.23
N ASP A 267 -3.05 22.98 5.19
CA ASP A 267 -1.69 22.99 4.62
C ASP A 267 -0.76 21.98 5.34
N GLY A 268 -0.92 21.83 6.68
CA GLY A 268 -0.17 20.87 7.48
C GLY A 268 -0.45 19.44 7.07
N ILE A 269 -1.73 19.08 6.85
CA ILE A 269 -2.18 17.77 6.39
C ILE A 269 -1.61 17.49 5.00
N ILE A 270 -1.78 18.41 4.06
CA ILE A 270 -1.29 18.25 2.67
C ILE A 270 0.24 18.08 2.63
N ARG A 271 1.00 18.86 3.41
CA ARG A 271 2.47 18.73 3.49
C ARG A 271 2.93 17.41 4.13
N SER A 272 2.07 16.71 4.86
CA SER A 272 2.37 15.41 5.45
C SER A 272 2.29 14.26 4.43
N ILE A 273 1.73 14.48 3.26
CA ILE A 273 1.61 13.48 2.20
C ILE A 273 3.02 13.07 1.72
N ARG A 274 3.25 11.76 1.72
CA ARG A 274 4.51 11.13 1.31
C ARG A 274 4.27 9.98 0.38
#